data_ae58d928b46e4598d69667d29ac3032c
#
_entry.id   ae58d928b46e4598d69667d29ac3032c
#
_cell.length_a   1.000
_cell.length_b   1.000
_cell.length_c   1.000
_cell.angle_alpha   90.00
_cell.angle_beta   90.00
_cell.angle_gamma   90.00
#
_symmetry.space_group_name_H-M   'P 1'
#
loop_
_entity.id
_entity.type
_entity.pdbx_description
1 polymer ?
#
loop_
_entity_poly.entity_id
_entity_poly.type
_entity_poly.pdbx_seq_one_letter_code
_entity_poly.pdbx_strand_id
1 'polypeptide(L)'
;MFLTGNQHVGYNGPCENEHAQASRASDLPIRTVVAAGPRMKVSIIIPVFNEAATVCQVLDRVRSSPIDKEIVVVDDGSTDGTRDLLRQETDPNTHIFIHDQNQGKGAAIRTGLQHATGDYVLIQDADLEYDPSDYEVLLKPVLRGKATVVYGSRFLGEHKAMLFWHSIGNRLLTLITNVLYDTTLTDMETCYKLIPIDLIRGMRLRSQRFDFEPEITAKILRTGHRIYEVPISYAGRELNEGKKISWRDGFPALLALIKYRFVD
;
A
#
# COMPACT_ATOMS: atom_id res chain seq x y z
N MET A 1 20.95 -62.32 7.56
CA MET A 1 20.80 -63.63 8.28
C MET A 1 19.39 -63.62 8.82
N PHE A 2 18.54 -64.50 8.27
CA PHE A 2 17.25 -65.04 8.72
C PHE A 2 16.10 -64.00 8.99
N LEU A 3 15.09 -64.00 8.12
CA LEU A 3 13.99 -64.93 7.80
C LEU A 3 12.84 -64.86 8.83
N THR A 4 11.69 -64.51 8.31
CA THR A 4 10.36 -65.14 8.21
C THR A 4 9.47 -64.87 9.42
N GLY A 5 8.18 -64.65 9.28
CA GLY A 5 7.17 -65.20 8.45
C GLY A 5 5.79 -64.68 8.68
N ASN A 6 5.01 -64.87 7.73
CA ASN A 6 3.60 -64.86 7.49
C ASN A 6 2.70 -65.29 8.65
N GLN A 7 1.47 -64.70 8.78
CA GLN A 7 0.27 -65.52 8.65
C GLN A 7 -1.01 -64.63 8.45
N HIS A 8 -1.73 -65.00 7.41
CA HIS A 8 -3.12 -64.62 7.11
C HIS A 8 -4.11 -65.27 8.11
N VAL A 9 -5.17 -64.54 8.47
CA VAL A 9 -6.46 -65.19 8.73
C VAL A 9 -7.56 -64.29 8.13
N GLY A 10 -8.20 -64.79 7.11
CA GLY A 10 -9.41 -64.22 6.55
C GLY A 10 -10.64 -64.75 7.30
N TYR A 11 -11.70 -64.01 7.27
CA TYR A 11 -13.04 -64.47 7.49
C TYR A 11 -13.99 -63.92 6.43
N ASN A 12 -14.56 -64.85 5.65
CA ASN A 12 -15.64 -64.63 4.70
C ASN A 12 -17.01 -64.83 5.40
N GLY A 13 -18.02 -64.17 4.84
CA GLY A 13 -19.37 -64.71 4.85
C GLY A 13 -20.46 -63.67 5.07
N PRO A 14 -21.64 -63.95 4.54
CA PRO A 14 -22.16 -63.12 3.44
C PRO A 14 -23.58 -62.59 3.75
N CYS A 15 -24.10 -61.80 2.79
CA CYS A 15 -25.54 -61.55 2.45
C CYS A 15 -26.43 -60.90 3.52
N GLU A 16 -27.34 -60.05 3.24
CA GLU A 16 -28.35 -60.01 2.21
C GLU A 16 -28.97 -58.61 2.09
N ASN A 17 -29.60 -58.38 0.96
CA ASN A 17 -30.39 -57.24 0.56
C ASN A 17 -31.60 -56.99 1.48
N GLU A 18 -31.93 -55.70 1.69
CA GLU A 18 -33.34 -55.29 1.63
C GLU A 18 -33.50 -53.88 1.11
N HIS A 19 -34.40 -53.75 0.17
CA HIS A 19 -34.88 -52.52 -0.45
C HIS A 19 -35.65 -51.65 0.55
N ALA A 20 -35.34 -50.36 0.60
CA ALA A 20 -36.33 -49.34 0.95
C ALA A 20 -36.09 -48.07 0.16
N GLN A 21 -37.02 -47.76 -0.72
CA GLN A 21 -37.22 -46.47 -1.34
C GLN A 21 -37.59 -45.46 -0.27
N ALA A 22 -36.90 -44.30 -0.25
CA ALA A 22 -37.50 -43.08 0.25
C ALA A 22 -36.80 -41.83 -0.30
N SER A 23 -37.55 -41.11 -1.08
CA SER A 23 -37.69 -39.65 -1.23
C SER A 23 -36.41 -38.81 -1.53
N ARG A 24 -36.49 -38.29 -2.73
CA ARG A 24 -35.76 -37.11 -3.18
C ARG A 24 -36.03 -35.92 -2.24
N ALA A 25 -35.05 -35.54 -1.46
CA ALA A 25 -34.98 -34.21 -0.85
C ALA A 25 -34.01 -33.40 -1.69
N SER A 26 -34.48 -32.30 -2.18
CA SER A 26 -33.81 -31.32 -3.05
C SER A 26 -32.48 -30.85 -2.47
N ASP A 27 -31.40 -31.19 -3.16
CA ASP A 27 -30.10 -30.54 -3.00
C ASP A 27 -30.15 -29.09 -3.54
N LEU A 28 -30.63 -28.20 -2.70
CA LEU A 28 -30.36 -26.78 -2.87
C LEU A 28 -28.93 -26.51 -2.38
N PRO A 29 -28.09 -25.94 -3.21
CA PRO A 29 -26.76 -25.54 -2.74
C PRO A 29 -26.95 -24.48 -1.65
N ILE A 30 -26.47 -24.77 -0.45
CA ILE A 30 -26.35 -23.79 0.63
C ILE A 30 -25.42 -22.73 0.09
N ARG A 31 -25.96 -21.65 -0.48
CA ARG A 31 -25.25 -20.41 -0.67
C ARG A 31 -24.91 -19.90 0.72
N THR A 32 -23.71 -20.20 1.16
CA THR A 32 -23.12 -19.51 2.31
C THR A 32 -23.02 -18.04 1.90
N VAL A 33 -24.02 -17.26 2.25
CA VAL A 33 -23.94 -15.81 2.25
C VAL A 33 -22.94 -15.51 3.36
N VAL A 34 -21.67 -15.45 3.00
CA VAL A 34 -20.66 -14.81 3.84
C VAL A 34 -21.14 -13.38 3.93
N ALA A 35 -21.68 -13.01 5.09
CA ALA A 35 -22.01 -11.62 5.38
C ALA A 35 -20.75 -10.82 5.10
N ALA A 36 -20.78 -9.99 4.06
CA ALA A 36 -19.71 -9.08 3.76
C ALA A 36 -19.55 -8.21 5.00
N GLY A 37 -18.48 -8.42 5.75
CA GLY A 37 -18.08 -7.50 6.81
C GLY A 37 -18.05 -6.06 6.23
N PRO A 38 -18.05 -5.03 7.06
CA PRO A 38 -18.05 -3.65 6.59
C PRO A 38 -16.96 -3.51 5.53
N ARG A 39 -17.37 -3.18 4.29
CA ARG A 39 -16.43 -2.95 3.18
C ARG A 39 -15.63 -1.71 3.52
N MET A 40 -14.36 -1.87 3.77
CA MET A 40 -13.44 -0.77 4.05
C MET A 40 -13.03 -0.13 2.72
N LYS A 41 -13.43 1.11 2.50
CA LYS A 41 -13.07 1.89 1.31
C LYS A 41 -11.71 2.57 1.50
N VAL A 42 -10.85 2.49 0.50
CA VAL A 42 -9.53 3.13 0.51
C VAL A 42 -9.49 4.26 -0.50
N SER A 43 -9.07 5.45 -0.07
CA SER A 43 -8.74 6.55 -0.97
C SER A 43 -7.30 6.41 -1.44
N ILE A 44 -7.11 6.12 -2.72
CA ILE A 44 -5.79 6.05 -3.34
C ILE A 44 -5.43 7.45 -3.84
N ILE A 45 -4.50 8.11 -3.15
CA ILE A 45 -4.02 9.44 -3.56
C ILE A 45 -2.81 9.28 -4.46
N ILE A 46 -2.91 9.84 -5.67
CA ILE A 46 -1.86 9.77 -6.70
C ILE A 46 -1.36 11.18 -6.99
N PRO A 47 -0.25 11.63 -6.36
CA PRO A 47 0.41 12.87 -6.74
C PRO A 47 1.14 12.66 -8.07
N VAL A 48 0.90 13.54 -9.05
CA VAL A 48 1.43 13.43 -10.41
C VAL A 48 2.17 14.70 -10.78
N PHE A 49 3.40 14.59 -11.29
CA PHE A 49 4.12 15.71 -11.89
C PHE A 49 5.03 15.20 -13.01
N ASN A 50 4.73 15.57 -14.25
CA ASN A 50 5.47 15.18 -15.45
C ASN A 50 5.67 13.65 -15.54
N GLU A 51 4.55 12.93 -15.70
CA GLU A 51 4.49 11.47 -15.80
C GLU A 51 3.61 11.03 -17.00
N ALA A 52 3.68 11.77 -18.14
CA ALA A 52 2.87 11.44 -19.32
C ALA A 52 3.10 10.01 -19.84
N ALA A 53 4.31 9.47 -19.67
CA ALA A 53 4.64 8.12 -20.12
C ALA A 53 4.03 7.00 -19.26
N THR A 54 3.65 7.27 -18.01
CA THR A 54 3.31 6.24 -17.02
C THR A 54 1.93 6.40 -16.42
N VAL A 55 1.38 7.62 -16.35
CA VAL A 55 0.15 7.93 -15.61
C VAL A 55 -1.04 7.07 -16.02
N CYS A 56 -1.27 6.85 -17.32
CA CYS A 56 -2.38 6.02 -17.79
C CYS A 56 -2.21 4.56 -17.32
N GLN A 57 -1.00 4.02 -17.44
CA GLN A 57 -0.73 2.65 -17.01
C GLN A 57 -0.86 2.47 -15.48
N VAL A 58 -0.44 3.48 -14.69
CA VAL A 58 -0.66 3.47 -13.24
C VAL A 58 -2.15 3.46 -12.92
N LEU A 59 -2.95 4.32 -13.55
CA LEU A 59 -4.40 4.36 -13.35
C LEU A 59 -5.06 3.02 -13.68
N ASP A 60 -4.68 2.38 -14.79
CA ASP A 60 -5.21 1.08 -15.18
C ASP A 60 -4.87 -0.01 -14.16
N ARG A 61 -3.63 -0.05 -13.66
CA ARG A 61 -3.21 -0.99 -12.62
C ARG A 61 -3.97 -0.74 -11.31
N VAL A 62 -4.11 0.51 -10.89
CA VAL A 62 -4.87 0.86 -9.67
C VAL A 62 -6.32 0.44 -9.82
N ARG A 63 -6.98 0.69 -10.94
CA ARG A 63 -8.37 0.26 -11.20
C ARG A 63 -8.52 -1.25 -11.14
N SER A 64 -7.57 -1.98 -11.69
CA SER A 64 -7.58 -3.45 -11.75
C SER A 64 -7.42 -4.11 -10.38
N SER A 65 -6.92 -3.41 -9.38
CA SER A 65 -6.82 -3.94 -8.01
C SER A 65 -8.22 -4.24 -7.44
N PRO A 66 -8.45 -5.41 -6.80
CA PRO A 66 -9.79 -5.86 -6.39
C PRO A 66 -10.33 -5.21 -5.11
N ILE A 67 -9.60 -4.27 -4.50
CA ILE A 67 -10.04 -3.60 -3.27
C ILE A 67 -11.14 -2.57 -3.54
N ASP A 68 -11.99 -2.30 -2.54
CA ASP A 68 -12.96 -1.20 -2.58
C ASP A 68 -12.21 0.13 -2.43
N LYS A 69 -12.31 1.00 -3.45
CA LYS A 69 -11.48 2.21 -3.53
C LYS A 69 -12.14 3.35 -4.30
N GLU A 70 -11.64 4.53 -4.05
CA GLU A 70 -11.70 5.70 -4.94
C GLU A 70 -10.28 6.11 -5.31
N ILE A 71 -10.13 6.78 -6.42
CA ILE A 71 -8.84 7.27 -6.90
C ILE A 71 -8.88 8.79 -6.91
N VAL A 72 -7.93 9.41 -6.21
CA VAL A 72 -7.80 10.88 -6.11
C VAL A 72 -6.46 11.26 -6.73
N VAL A 73 -6.50 11.76 -7.95
CA VAL A 73 -5.31 12.19 -8.69
C VAL A 73 -5.10 13.68 -8.51
N VAL A 74 -3.89 14.10 -8.20
CA VAL A 74 -3.53 15.52 -8.11
C VAL A 74 -2.36 15.81 -9.06
N ASP A 75 -2.67 16.47 -10.18
CA ASP A 75 -1.65 17.00 -11.11
C ASP A 75 -0.99 18.22 -10.51
N ASP A 76 0.26 18.11 -10.13
CA ASP A 76 1.03 19.17 -9.49
C ASP A 76 1.72 20.10 -10.51
N GLY A 77 0.94 20.63 -11.46
CA GLY A 77 1.45 21.59 -12.43
C GLY A 77 2.27 20.99 -13.56
N SER A 78 1.90 19.81 -14.07
CA SER A 78 2.61 19.15 -15.18
C SER A 78 2.62 19.96 -16.47
N THR A 79 3.72 19.84 -17.25
CA THR A 79 3.96 20.57 -18.50
C THR A 79 4.34 19.66 -19.69
N ASP A 80 4.36 18.34 -19.50
CA ASP A 80 4.81 17.34 -20.47
C ASP A 80 3.68 16.64 -21.24
N GLY A 81 2.42 17.10 -21.10
CA GLY A 81 1.23 16.46 -21.64
C GLY A 81 0.46 15.57 -20.66
N THR A 82 0.98 15.31 -19.47
CA THR A 82 0.29 14.56 -18.40
C THR A 82 -1.11 15.13 -18.12
N ARG A 83 -1.24 16.44 -18.01
CA ARG A 83 -2.50 17.13 -17.74
C ARG A 83 -3.56 16.86 -18.80
N ASP A 84 -3.19 16.81 -20.06
CA ASP A 84 -4.12 16.58 -21.15
C ASP A 84 -4.60 15.12 -21.18
N LEU A 85 -3.75 14.17 -20.79
CA LEU A 85 -4.14 12.78 -20.58
C LEU A 85 -5.14 12.66 -19.42
N LEU A 86 -4.87 13.31 -18.29
CA LEU A 86 -5.75 13.27 -17.13
C LEU A 86 -7.11 13.91 -17.39
N ARG A 87 -7.19 14.96 -18.22
CA ARG A 87 -8.47 15.58 -18.60
C ARG A 87 -9.38 14.67 -19.43
N GLN A 88 -8.84 13.63 -20.06
CA GLN A 88 -9.61 12.64 -20.83
C GLN A 88 -10.14 11.51 -19.96
N GLU A 89 -9.83 11.53 -18.66
CA GLU A 89 -10.30 10.52 -17.72
C GLU A 89 -11.82 10.57 -17.54
N THR A 90 -12.47 9.41 -17.59
CA THR A 90 -13.95 9.29 -17.55
C THR A 90 -14.45 8.32 -16.47
N ASP A 91 -13.56 7.63 -15.76
CA ASP A 91 -13.97 6.71 -14.69
C ASP A 91 -14.62 7.50 -13.54
N PRO A 92 -15.88 7.18 -13.15
CA PRO A 92 -16.60 7.91 -12.13
C PRO A 92 -15.99 7.80 -10.72
N ASN A 93 -15.15 6.80 -10.48
CA ASN A 93 -14.43 6.63 -9.21
C ASN A 93 -13.05 7.30 -9.21
N THR A 94 -12.68 7.98 -10.29
CA THR A 94 -11.41 8.70 -10.42
C THR A 94 -11.66 10.21 -10.42
N HIS A 95 -11.18 10.89 -9.39
CA HIS A 95 -11.34 12.34 -9.20
C HIS A 95 -10.02 13.04 -9.48
N ILE A 96 -10.02 14.03 -10.37
CA ILE A 96 -8.81 14.73 -10.82
C ILE A 96 -8.82 16.17 -10.34
N PHE A 97 -7.73 16.57 -9.68
CA PHE A 97 -7.46 17.92 -9.23
C PHE A 97 -6.19 18.44 -9.86
N ILE A 98 -6.16 19.71 -10.22
CA ILE A 98 -5.05 20.30 -10.99
C ILE A 98 -4.54 21.53 -10.25
N HIS A 99 -3.24 21.56 -9.96
CA HIS A 99 -2.57 22.77 -9.49
C HIS A 99 -2.11 23.61 -10.70
N ASP A 100 -2.17 24.93 -10.55
CA ASP A 100 -1.71 25.84 -11.62
C ASP A 100 -0.19 25.73 -11.83
N GLN A 101 0.56 25.47 -10.77
CA GLN A 101 2.02 25.33 -10.77
C GLN A 101 2.47 24.26 -9.78
N ASN A 102 3.68 23.76 -9.95
CA ASN A 102 4.28 22.78 -9.06
C ASN A 102 4.45 23.35 -7.64
N GLN A 103 3.82 22.68 -6.67
CA GLN A 103 3.89 22.98 -5.24
C GLN A 103 4.61 21.90 -4.43
N GLY A 104 4.92 20.77 -5.07
CA GLY A 104 5.62 19.61 -4.54
C GLY A 104 4.71 18.49 -4.08
N LYS A 105 5.27 17.27 -4.01
CA LYS A 105 4.56 16.01 -3.69
C LYS A 105 3.70 16.12 -2.42
N GLY A 106 4.27 16.67 -1.34
CA GLY A 106 3.54 16.83 -0.08
C GLY A 106 2.34 17.77 -0.21
N ALA A 107 2.43 18.83 -1.03
CA ALA A 107 1.30 19.71 -1.30
C ALA A 107 0.21 19.00 -2.09
N ALA A 108 0.57 18.23 -3.13
CA ALA A 108 -0.38 17.43 -3.90
C ALA A 108 -1.09 16.39 -3.03
N ILE A 109 -0.36 15.70 -2.13
CA ILE A 109 -0.98 14.77 -1.18
C ILE A 109 -1.96 15.48 -0.26
N ARG A 110 -1.63 16.67 0.30
CA ARG A 110 -2.55 17.45 1.14
C ARG A 110 -3.82 17.85 0.38
N THR A 111 -3.71 18.24 -0.88
CA THR A 111 -4.88 18.49 -1.73
C THR A 111 -5.72 17.22 -1.88
N GLY A 112 -5.10 16.08 -2.17
CA GLY A 112 -5.80 14.80 -2.25
C GLY A 112 -6.52 14.42 -0.96
N LEU A 113 -5.90 14.64 0.21
CA LEU A 113 -6.50 14.38 1.53
C LEU A 113 -7.76 15.21 1.81
N GLN A 114 -7.90 16.41 1.24
CA GLN A 114 -9.11 17.22 1.39
C GLN A 114 -10.31 16.60 0.68
N HIS A 115 -10.06 15.84 -0.38
CA HIS A 115 -11.09 15.25 -1.23
C HIS A 115 -11.29 13.74 -1.01
N ALA A 116 -10.39 13.09 -0.29
CA ALA A 116 -10.49 11.66 0.04
C ALA A 116 -11.74 11.41 0.91
N THR A 117 -12.51 10.34 0.64
CA THR A 117 -13.74 9.99 1.38
C THR A 117 -13.73 8.58 1.97
N GLY A 118 -12.68 7.81 1.74
CA GLY A 118 -12.51 6.45 2.24
C GLY A 118 -12.23 6.39 3.73
N ASP A 119 -12.25 5.19 4.28
CA ASP A 119 -11.90 4.93 5.69
C ASP A 119 -10.39 5.02 5.92
N TYR A 120 -9.63 4.67 4.89
CA TYR A 120 -8.17 4.68 4.85
C TYR A 120 -7.66 5.45 3.64
N VAL A 121 -6.45 5.97 3.78
CA VAL A 121 -5.68 6.58 2.68
C VAL A 121 -4.48 5.71 2.38
N LEU A 122 -4.19 5.52 1.11
CA LEU A 122 -2.95 4.94 0.59
C LEU A 122 -2.38 5.88 -0.46
N ILE A 123 -1.07 6.16 -0.39
CA ILE A 123 -0.39 7.00 -1.37
C ILE A 123 0.21 6.09 -2.44
N GLN A 124 0.00 6.42 -3.72
CA GLN A 124 0.52 5.72 -4.88
C GLN A 124 1.34 6.69 -5.73
N ASP A 125 2.61 6.41 -5.94
CA ASP A 125 3.42 7.17 -6.89
C ASP A 125 3.03 6.84 -8.35
N ALA A 126 3.12 7.85 -9.22
CA ALA A 126 2.70 7.75 -10.62
C ALA A 126 3.78 7.18 -11.56
N ASP A 127 4.83 6.56 -11.03
CA ASP A 127 6.06 6.23 -11.73
C ASP A 127 6.28 4.73 -12.01
N LEU A 128 5.32 3.88 -11.70
CA LEU A 128 5.36 2.41 -11.85
C LEU A 128 6.42 1.70 -10.97
N GLU A 129 7.07 2.38 -10.05
CA GLU A 129 8.03 1.74 -9.13
C GLU A 129 7.32 0.81 -8.13
N TYR A 130 6.07 1.11 -7.77
CA TYR A 130 5.22 0.34 -6.86
C TYR A 130 4.08 -0.36 -7.59
N ASP A 131 3.72 -1.57 -7.16
CA ASP A 131 2.67 -2.37 -7.79
C ASP A 131 1.35 -2.36 -6.98
N PRO A 132 0.22 -1.94 -7.57
CA PRO A 132 -1.09 -1.99 -6.92
C PRO A 132 -1.59 -3.40 -6.53
N SER A 133 -0.97 -4.46 -7.01
CA SER A 133 -1.26 -5.83 -6.53
C SER A 133 -0.91 -6.02 -5.05
N ASP A 134 -0.02 -5.20 -4.49
CA ASP A 134 0.37 -5.24 -3.08
C ASP A 134 -0.68 -4.59 -2.14
N TYR A 135 -1.73 -3.96 -2.66
CA TYR A 135 -2.76 -3.33 -1.81
C TYR A 135 -3.45 -4.32 -0.87
N GLU A 136 -3.72 -5.54 -1.33
CA GLU A 136 -4.32 -6.57 -0.48
C GLU A 136 -3.39 -6.97 0.68
N VAL A 137 -2.07 -7.00 0.44
CA VAL A 137 -1.08 -7.31 1.47
C VAL A 137 -1.07 -6.23 2.54
N LEU A 138 -1.17 -4.94 2.14
CA LEU A 138 -1.26 -3.80 3.06
C LEU A 138 -2.54 -3.82 3.90
N LEU A 139 -3.69 -4.17 3.29
CA LEU A 139 -4.99 -4.21 3.96
C LEU A 139 -5.14 -5.37 4.94
N LYS A 140 -4.51 -6.50 4.67
CA LYS A 140 -4.68 -7.74 5.44
C LYS A 140 -4.45 -7.59 6.96
N PRO A 141 -3.43 -6.88 7.48
CA PRO A 141 -3.27 -6.66 8.91
C PRO A 141 -4.40 -5.83 9.53
N VAL A 142 -4.89 -4.83 8.80
CA VAL A 142 -6.01 -3.96 9.24
C VAL A 142 -7.31 -4.77 9.31
N LEU A 143 -7.66 -5.49 8.26
CA LEU A 143 -8.86 -6.34 8.20
C LEU A 143 -8.89 -7.42 9.28
N ARG A 144 -7.71 -7.83 9.76
CA ARG A 144 -7.56 -8.78 10.88
C ARG A 144 -7.55 -8.11 12.26
N GLY A 145 -7.69 -6.80 12.33
CA GLY A 145 -7.63 -6.04 13.59
C GLY A 145 -6.24 -6.05 14.26
N LYS A 146 -5.17 -6.39 13.51
CA LYS A 146 -3.80 -6.48 14.04
C LYS A 146 -3.03 -5.17 13.95
N ALA A 147 -3.45 -4.26 13.06
CA ALA A 147 -2.77 -3.00 12.82
C ALA A 147 -3.77 -1.89 12.52
N THR A 148 -3.40 -0.67 12.93
CA THR A 148 -4.10 0.57 12.55
C THR A 148 -3.37 1.26 11.40
N VAL A 149 -2.05 1.27 11.42
CA VAL A 149 -1.19 1.86 10.40
C VAL A 149 -0.28 0.78 9.82
N VAL A 150 -0.22 0.69 8.49
CA VAL A 150 0.60 -0.32 7.80
C VAL A 150 1.49 0.34 6.75
N TYR A 151 2.77 0.02 6.78
CA TYR A 151 3.76 0.43 5.78
C TYR A 151 4.18 -0.78 4.93
N GLY A 152 4.35 -0.55 3.63
CA GLY A 152 4.94 -1.53 2.74
C GLY A 152 6.46 -1.36 2.70
N SER A 153 7.21 -2.34 3.16
CA SER A 153 8.68 -2.29 3.13
C SER A 153 9.23 -2.87 1.83
N ARG A 154 10.00 -2.07 1.11
CA ARG A 154 10.76 -2.48 -0.09
C ARG A 154 11.92 -3.42 0.24
N PHE A 155 12.38 -3.41 1.49
CA PHE A 155 13.49 -4.26 1.95
C PHE A 155 13.07 -5.63 2.45
N LEU A 156 11.78 -5.85 2.67
CA LEU A 156 11.22 -7.13 3.12
C LEU A 156 10.63 -7.97 1.98
N GLY A 157 10.33 -7.36 0.83
CA GLY A 157 9.72 -8.01 -0.33
C GLY A 157 10.67 -8.21 -1.50
N GLU A 158 10.10 -8.71 -2.59
CA GLU A 158 10.81 -8.85 -3.86
C GLU A 158 11.10 -7.47 -4.46
N HIS A 159 12.34 -7.22 -4.81
CA HIS A 159 12.71 -5.93 -5.40
C HIS A 159 13.85 -6.04 -6.42
N LYS A 160 13.79 -5.21 -7.48
CA LYS A 160 14.94 -4.94 -8.34
C LYS A 160 16.05 -4.32 -7.50
N ALA A 161 17.29 -4.71 -7.72
CA ALA A 161 18.43 -4.16 -6.98
C ALA A 161 18.41 -2.62 -7.00
N MET A 162 18.39 -2.03 -5.82
CA MET A 162 18.39 -0.57 -5.65
C MET A 162 19.79 -0.01 -5.87
N LEU A 163 19.88 1.25 -6.27
CA LEU A 163 21.17 1.96 -6.31
C LEU A 163 21.77 1.98 -4.91
N PHE A 164 23.03 1.56 -4.79
CA PHE A 164 23.71 1.34 -3.51
C PHE A 164 23.61 2.55 -2.57
N TRP A 165 23.96 3.74 -3.05
CA TRP A 165 23.96 4.95 -2.23
C TRP A 165 22.53 5.39 -1.80
N HIS A 166 21.53 5.18 -2.65
CA HIS A 166 20.13 5.42 -2.26
C HIS A 166 19.67 4.44 -1.18
N SER A 167 20.04 3.16 -1.30
CA SER A 167 19.75 2.17 -0.27
C SER A 167 20.41 2.52 1.07
N ILE A 168 21.67 2.96 1.06
CA ILE A 168 22.36 3.41 2.27
C ILE A 168 21.66 4.64 2.88
N GLY A 169 21.32 5.65 2.07
CA GLY A 169 20.59 6.83 2.54
C GLY A 169 19.26 6.48 3.21
N ASN A 170 18.45 5.64 2.57
CA ASN A 170 17.17 5.20 3.14
C ASN A 170 17.34 4.43 4.46
N ARG A 171 18.32 3.52 4.53
CA ARG A 171 18.62 2.76 5.76
C ARG A 171 19.10 3.67 6.89
N LEU A 172 19.92 4.69 6.57
CA LEU A 172 20.39 5.66 7.56
C LEU A 172 19.24 6.50 8.10
N LEU A 173 18.36 7.04 7.25
CA LEU A 173 17.18 7.79 7.69
C LEU A 173 16.24 6.90 8.51
N THR A 174 16.04 5.66 8.11
CA THR A 174 15.25 4.67 8.87
C THR A 174 15.89 4.38 10.23
N LEU A 175 17.22 4.20 10.31
CA LEU A 175 17.93 4.00 11.57
C LEU A 175 17.75 5.21 12.52
N ILE A 176 17.89 6.42 11.99
CA ILE A 176 17.68 7.66 12.77
C ILE A 176 16.23 7.72 13.28
N THR A 177 15.26 7.37 12.44
CA THR A 177 13.85 7.27 12.85
C THR A 177 13.68 6.27 14.00
N ASN A 178 14.27 5.09 13.89
CA ASN A 178 14.17 4.04 14.89
C ASN A 178 14.75 4.51 16.25
N VAL A 179 15.89 5.19 16.23
CA VAL A 179 16.51 5.73 17.45
C VAL A 179 15.69 6.88 18.06
N LEU A 180 15.22 7.82 17.24
CA LEU A 180 14.48 8.99 17.73
C LEU A 180 13.09 8.66 18.26
N TYR A 181 12.43 7.64 17.72
CA TYR A 181 11.02 7.34 18.01
C TYR A 181 10.80 5.98 18.67
N ASP A 182 11.86 5.29 19.07
CA ASP A 182 11.81 3.96 19.72
C ASP A 182 10.93 2.97 18.92
N THR A 183 11.35 2.71 17.68
CA THR A 183 10.66 1.81 16.76
C THR A 183 11.68 0.93 16.00
N THR A 184 11.18 -0.02 15.21
CA THR A 184 12.03 -0.99 14.47
C THR A 184 11.62 -1.09 13.01
N LEU A 185 11.37 0.06 12.36
CA LEU A 185 11.04 0.11 10.95
C LEU A 185 12.23 -0.37 10.10
N THR A 186 11.91 -0.96 8.96
CA THR A 186 12.90 -1.36 7.93
C THR A 186 12.92 -0.40 6.74
N ASP A 187 11.80 0.33 6.50
CA ASP A 187 11.67 1.27 5.37
C ASP A 187 10.77 2.47 5.70
N MET A 188 11.34 3.50 6.31
CA MET A 188 10.61 4.74 6.64
C MET A 188 10.23 5.55 5.39
N GLU A 189 11.07 5.54 4.37
CA GLU A 189 10.93 6.33 3.13
C GLU A 189 9.98 5.69 2.09
N THR A 190 9.33 4.58 2.41
CA THR A 190 8.37 3.95 1.50
C THR A 190 7.22 4.88 1.16
N CYS A 191 6.74 4.86 -0.10
CA CYS A 191 5.51 5.54 -0.49
C CYS A 191 4.26 4.83 0.05
N TYR A 192 4.27 3.48 0.07
CA TYR A 192 3.11 2.70 0.50
C TYR A 192 2.89 2.79 2.01
N LYS A 193 2.05 3.75 2.39
CA LYS A 193 1.62 4.02 3.75
C LYS A 193 0.09 3.98 3.81
N LEU A 194 -0.46 2.93 4.39
CA LEU A 194 -1.91 2.77 4.64
C LEU A 194 -2.25 3.34 6.01
N ILE A 195 -3.02 4.41 6.04
CA ILE A 195 -3.26 5.21 7.25
C ILE A 195 -4.76 5.51 7.37
N PRO A 196 -5.38 5.39 8.56
CA PRO A 196 -6.75 5.83 8.77
C PRO A 196 -6.93 7.29 8.40
N ILE A 197 -8.02 7.62 7.68
CA ILE A 197 -8.25 8.99 7.19
C ILE A 197 -8.38 10.00 8.34
N ASP A 198 -9.03 9.61 9.43
CA ASP A 198 -9.21 10.49 10.59
C ASP A 198 -7.87 10.79 11.29
N LEU A 199 -6.98 9.78 11.35
CA LEU A 199 -5.65 9.97 11.92
C LEU A 199 -4.83 10.97 11.10
N ILE A 200 -4.78 10.80 9.78
CA ILE A 200 -3.96 11.68 8.92
C ILE A 200 -4.54 13.09 8.82
N ARG A 201 -5.87 13.25 8.82
CA ARG A 201 -6.55 14.55 8.83
C ARG A 201 -6.38 15.30 10.14
N GLY A 202 -6.27 14.58 11.24
CA GLY A 202 -5.96 15.16 12.56
C GLY A 202 -4.54 15.72 12.66
N MET A 203 -3.66 15.40 11.68
CA MET A 203 -2.28 15.86 11.67
C MET A 203 -2.14 17.17 10.87
N ARG A 204 -1.41 18.14 11.42
CA ARG A 204 -1.08 19.39 10.74
C ARG A 204 0.13 19.18 9.82
N LEU A 205 -0.06 18.56 8.64
CA LEU A 205 1.00 18.30 7.66
C LEU A 205 1.45 19.62 7.00
N ARG A 206 2.76 19.86 6.96
CA ARG A 206 3.39 21.11 6.50
C ARG A 206 4.37 20.90 5.36
N SER A 207 4.96 19.72 5.25
CA SER A 207 5.95 19.39 4.22
C SER A 207 5.36 19.55 2.82
N GLN A 208 6.16 20.14 1.93
CA GLN A 208 5.73 20.39 0.56
C GLN A 208 6.32 19.39 -0.42
N ARG A 209 7.50 18.86 -0.13
CA ARG A 209 8.26 17.99 -1.03
C ARG A 209 8.46 16.59 -0.46
N PHE A 210 9.64 16.02 -0.64
CA PHE A 210 10.04 14.67 -0.18
C PHE A 210 10.34 14.59 1.33
N ASP A 211 10.19 15.68 2.06
CA ASP A 211 10.17 15.71 3.53
C ASP A 211 8.81 15.28 4.12
N PHE A 212 7.85 14.92 3.26
CA PHE A 212 6.53 14.44 3.65
C PHE A 212 6.59 13.07 4.35
N GLU A 213 7.32 12.09 3.81
CA GLU A 213 7.46 10.75 4.37
C GLU A 213 8.04 10.77 5.79
N PRO A 214 9.12 11.51 6.06
CA PRO A 214 9.62 11.74 7.43
C PRO A 214 8.64 12.46 8.35
N GLU A 215 7.95 13.51 7.87
CA GLU A 215 6.98 14.26 8.68
C GLU A 215 5.84 13.36 9.14
N ILE A 216 5.20 12.65 8.20
CA ILE A 216 4.04 11.82 8.53
C ILE A 216 4.42 10.67 9.45
N THR A 217 5.58 10.04 9.24
CA THR A 217 6.08 8.96 10.09
C THR A 217 6.36 9.46 11.51
N ALA A 218 7.03 10.60 11.63
CA ALA A 218 7.30 11.23 12.92
C ALA A 218 6.01 11.52 13.70
N LYS A 219 5.01 12.09 13.02
CA LYS A 219 3.73 12.46 13.64
C LYS A 219 2.90 11.24 14.04
N ILE A 220 2.85 10.19 13.21
CA ILE A 220 2.20 8.93 13.58
C ILE A 220 2.82 8.34 14.83
N LEU A 221 4.15 8.24 14.90
CA LEU A 221 4.84 7.66 16.04
C LEU A 221 4.67 8.49 17.31
N ARG A 222 4.60 9.82 17.20
CA ARG A 222 4.33 10.72 18.35
C ARG A 222 2.91 10.57 18.91
N THR A 223 1.93 10.19 18.12
CA THR A 223 0.58 9.90 18.62
C THR A 223 0.48 8.55 19.34
N GLY A 224 1.58 7.81 19.45
CA GLY A 224 1.65 6.52 20.13
C GLY A 224 1.21 5.34 19.26
N HIS A 225 0.89 5.56 17.98
CA HIS A 225 0.57 4.48 17.07
C HIS A 225 1.83 3.67 16.72
N ARG A 226 1.70 2.35 16.74
CA ARG A 226 2.73 1.44 16.20
C ARG A 226 2.46 1.17 14.73
N ILE A 227 3.51 1.26 13.92
CA ILE A 227 3.46 0.99 12.48
C ILE A 227 3.74 -0.49 12.27
N TYR A 228 2.88 -1.15 11.51
CA TYR A 228 3.06 -2.54 11.11
C TYR A 228 3.68 -2.56 9.71
N GLU A 229 4.72 -3.35 9.49
CA GLU A 229 5.33 -3.48 8.16
C GLU A 229 4.94 -4.79 7.48
N VAL A 230 4.72 -4.70 6.18
CA VAL A 230 4.50 -5.85 5.29
C VAL A 230 5.47 -5.80 4.12
N PRO A 231 5.90 -6.95 3.56
CA PRO A 231 6.69 -6.96 2.35
C PRO A 231 5.87 -6.45 1.15
N ILE A 232 6.49 -5.66 0.29
CA ILE A 232 5.94 -5.22 -1.00
C ILE A 232 6.96 -5.43 -2.10
N SER A 233 6.48 -5.52 -3.34
CA SER A 233 7.32 -5.52 -4.54
C SER A 233 7.78 -4.10 -4.89
N TYR A 234 8.97 -3.99 -5.48
CA TYR A 234 9.53 -2.70 -5.86
C TYR A 234 10.44 -2.82 -7.10
N ALA A 235 10.15 -2.02 -8.11
CA ALA A 235 10.93 -1.94 -9.34
C ALA A 235 11.48 -0.53 -9.55
N GLY A 236 12.55 -0.18 -8.82
CA GLY A 236 13.14 1.16 -8.88
C GLY A 236 13.59 1.56 -10.28
N ARG A 237 13.31 2.81 -10.68
CA ARG A 237 13.79 3.43 -11.92
C ARG A 237 15.30 3.64 -11.87
N GLU A 238 15.94 3.57 -13.03
CA GLU A 238 17.33 3.97 -13.22
C GLU A 238 17.45 5.49 -13.41
N LEU A 239 18.67 6.01 -13.31
CA LEU A 239 18.92 7.46 -13.44
C LEU A 239 18.50 8.02 -14.81
N ASN A 240 18.63 7.21 -15.87
CA ASN A 240 18.20 7.54 -17.25
C ASN A 240 16.69 7.46 -17.46
N GLU A 241 15.94 6.89 -16.52
CA GLU A 241 14.48 6.75 -16.55
C GLU A 241 13.76 7.89 -15.80
N GLY A 242 14.44 9.00 -15.48
CA GLY A 242 13.83 10.19 -14.90
C GLY A 242 13.67 10.17 -13.38
N LYS A 243 14.54 9.48 -12.65
CA LYS A 243 14.52 9.48 -11.19
C LYS A 243 14.69 10.89 -10.63
N LYS A 244 13.70 11.37 -9.87
CA LYS A 244 13.60 12.77 -9.40
C LYS A 244 14.27 13.00 -8.05
N ILE A 245 14.51 11.95 -7.25
CA ILE A 245 15.10 12.06 -5.90
C ILE A 245 16.62 12.06 -5.97
N SER A 246 17.27 12.98 -5.23
CA SER A 246 18.71 13.10 -5.11
C SER A 246 19.18 12.98 -3.65
N TRP A 247 20.49 12.74 -3.43
CA TRP A 247 21.06 12.70 -2.08
C TRP A 247 20.84 13.99 -1.26
N ARG A 248 20.61 15.13 -1.95
CA ARG A 248 20.32 16.42 -1.31
C ARG A 248 18.99 16.43 -0.58
N ASP A 249 18.03 15.60 -0.99
CA ASP A 249 16.71 15.47 -0.38
C ASP A 249 16.78 14.78 1.01
N GLY A 250 17.90 14.10 1.30
CA GLY A 250 18.15 13.49 2.61
C GLY A 250 18.32 14.52 3.75
N PHE A 251 18.82 15.74 3.47
CA PHE A 251 18.96 16.78 4.50
C PHE A 251 17.60 17.31 5.01
N PRO A 252 16.67 17.73 4.13
CA PRO A 252 15.31 18.08 4.55
C PRO A 252 14.62 16.95 5.31
N ALA A 253 14.79 15.70 4.87
CA ALA A 253 14.22 14.52 5.53
C ALA A 253 14.76 14.38 6.97
N LEU A 254 16.06 14.46 7.16
CA LEU A 254 16.70 14.41 8.49
C LEU A 254 16.22 15.55 9.39
N LEU A 255 16.17 16.77 8.86
CA LEU A 255 15.69 17.94 9.62
C LEU A 255 14.22 17.78 10.00
N ALA A 256 13.39 17.21 9.13
CA ALA A 256 11.99 16.92 9.42
C ALA A 256 11.86 15.91 10.58
N LEU A 257 12.63 14.80 10.58
CA LEU A 257 12.62 13.83 11.66
C LEU A 257 13.00 14.47 13.00
N ILE A 258 14.07 15.27 13.05
CA ILE A 258 14.48 15.95 14.28
C ILE A 258 13.44 16.98 14.72
N LYS A 259 12.99 17.84 13.78
CA LYS A 259 12.01 18.89 14.07
C LYS A 259 10.72 18.32 14.64
N TYR A 260 10.12 17.35 13.95
CA TYR A 260 8.83 16.79 14.36
C TYR A 260 8.91 15.83 15.55
N ARG A 261 10.09 15.54 16.07
CA ARG A 261 10.25 14.89 17.39
C ARG A 261 9.85 15.81 18.53
N PHE A 262 10.09 17.14 18.38
CA PHE A 262 9.94 18.14 19.45
C PHE A 262 8.83 19.16 19.18
N VAL A 263 8.53 19.44 17.91
CA VAL A 263 7.56 20.47 17.49
C VAL A 263 6.47 19.81 16.63
N ASP A 264 5.24 20.36 16.71
CA ASP A 264 4.12 19.96 15.86
C ASP A 264 3.94 20.93 14.68
#